data_71c1fe6c0840a265e94ac563fd844bfd
#
_entry.id   71c1fe6c0840a265e94ac563fd844bfd
#
_cell.length_a   1.000
_cell.length_b   1.000
_cell.length_c   1.000
_cell.angle_alpha   90.00
_cell.angle_beta   90.00
_cell.angle_gamma   90.00
#
_symmetry.space_group_name_H-M   'P 1'
#
loop_
_entity.id
_entity.type
_entity.pdbx_description
1 polymer ?
#
loop_
_entity_poly.entity_id
_entity_poly.type
_entity_poly.pdbx_seq_one_letter_code
_entity_poly.pdbx_strand_id
1 'polypeptide(L)'
;MTGNGSGSKTVVLKIPRSFLRYYRLSSDVVQVQGPEDATILDLIRMAELPEVEFGIAAINGEREYLSYTPKDGQVIELHPILMGG
;
A
#
# COMPACT_ATOMS: atom_id res chain seq x y z
N MET A 1 -23.30 -9.98 -16.08
CA MET A 1 -22.92 -9.85 -15.56
C MET A 1 -22.62 -9.73 -14.95
N THR A 2 -22.40 -9.54 -14.69
CA THR A 2 -22.08 -9.43 -14.08
C THR A 2 -21.61 -9.24 -13.43
N GLY A 3 -21.19 -9.15 -13.28
CA GLY A 3 -20.67 -9.11 -12.56
C GLY A 3 -20.34 -8.61 -11.90
N ASN A 4 -20.37 -8.52 -11.72
CA ASN A 4 -20.05 -8.13 -11.00
C ASN A 4 -19.64 -7.91 -10.18
N GLY A 5 -20.06 -7.83 -10.02
CA GLY A 5 -19.78 -7.30 -8.73
C GLY A 5 -18.41 -7.40 -8.20
N SER A 6 -17.67 -8.05 -8.79
CA SER A 6 -16.31 -8.16 -8.31
C SER A 6 -15.54 -6.92 -8.71
N GLY A 7 -15.90 -5.83 -8.10
CA GLY A 7 -15.19 -4.64 -8.39
C GLY A 7 -13.72 -4.80 -8.06
N SER A 8 -12.90 -4.13 -8.81
CA SER A 8 -11.50 -4.02 -8.51
C SER A 8 -11.17 -2.56 -8.32
N LYS A 9 -10.04 -2.31 -7.70
CA LYS A 9 -9.59 -0.95 -7.47
C LYS A 9 -8.12 -0.86 -7.80
N THR A 10 -7.70 0.35 -8.13
CA THR A 10 -6.30 0.64 -8.36
C THR A 10 -5.89 1.70 -7.37
N VAL A 11 -4.85 1.44 -6.63
CA VAL A 11 -4.31 2.39 -5.66
C VAL A 11 -2.84 2.60 -5.93
N VAL A 12 -2.30 3.65 -5.36
CA VAL A 12 -0.89 3.97 -5.49
C VAL A 12 -0.26 3.86 -4.11
N LEU A 13 0.81 3.08 -4.02
CA LEU A 13 1.58 2.97 -2.79
C LEU A 13 2.84 3.80 -2.95
N LYS A 14 3.06 4.73 -2.02
CA LYS A 14 4.28 5.52 -2.00
C LYS A 14 5.18 4.95 -0.92
N ILE A 15 6.39 4.63 -1.30
CA ILE A 15 7.34 3.92 -0.46
C ILE A 15 8.45 4.88 -0.07
N PRO A 16 9.00 4.78 1.15
CA PRO A 16 10.14 5.63 1.53
C PRO A 16 11.28 5.44 0.54
N ARG A 17 11.87 6.53 0.10
CA ARG A 17 12.91 6.47 -0.91
C ARG A 17 14.12 5.68 -0.46
N SER A 18 14.36 5.63 0.83
CA SER A 18 15.47 4.84 1.35
C SER A 18 15.32 3.36 1.05
N PHE A 19 14.09 2.91 0.81
CA PHE A 19 13.83 1.50 0.50
C PHE A 19 14.21 1.14 -0.92
N LEU A 20 14.31 2.11 -1.81
CA LEU A 20 14.61 1.83 -3.21
C LEU A 20 15.91 1.05 -3.36
N ARG A 21 16.94 1.53 -2.69
CA ARG A 21 18.25 0.88 -2.77
C ARG A 21 18.26 -0.43 -2.02
N TYR A 22 17.65 -0.41 -0.84
CA TYR A 22 17.69 -1.56 0.05
C TYR A 22 17.00 -2.78 -0.57
N TYR A 23 15.89 -2.56 -1.23
CA TYR A 23 15.09 -3.64 -1.80
C TYR A 23 15.15 -3.69 -3.32
N ARG A 24 16.04 -2.90 -3.90
CA ARG A 24 16.24 -2.89 -5.36
C ARG A 24 14.95 -2.56 -6.10
N LEU A 25 14.21 -1.62 -5.58
CA LEU A 25 12.99 -1.17 -6.23
C LEU A 25 13.33 -0.12 -7.27
N SER A 26 12.59 -0.12 -8.37
CA SER A 26 12.85 0.82 -9.46
C SER A 26 12.16 2.16 -9.25
N SER A 27 11.17 2.21 -8.35
CA SER A 27 10.41 3.45 -8.15
C SER A 27 9.86 3.47 -6.72
N ASP A 28 9.75 4.68 -6.16
CA ASP A 28 9.13 4.86 -4.85
C ASP A 28 7.61 4.95 -4.96
N VAL A 29 7.06 4.78 -6.16
CA VAL A 29 5.63 4.80 -6.40
C VAL A 29 5.27 3.51 -7.11
N VAL A 30 4.36 2.74 -6.50
CA VAL A 30 3.93 1.46 -7.05
C VAL A 30 2.43 1.48 -7.21
N GLN A 31 1.96 1.22 -8.40
CA GLN A 31 0.54 1.13 -8.67
C GLN A 31 0.10 -0.31 -8.49
N VAL A 32 -0.95 -0.53 -7.70
CA VAL A 32 -1.42 -1.88 -7.39
C VAL A 32 -2.89 -1.98 -7.70
N GLN A 33 -3.27 -3.02 -8.41
CA GLN A 33 -4.67 -3.33 -8.69
C GLN A 33 -5.07 -4.53 -7.86
N GLY A 34 -6.18 -4.42 -7.17
CA GLY A 34 -6.66 -5.52 -6.33
C GLY A 34 -8.16 -5.47 -6.16
N PRO A 35 -8.71 -6.44 -5.42
CA PRO A 35 -10.15 -6.46 -5.17
C PRO A 35 -10.58 -5.31 -4.29
N GLU A 36 -11.86 -4.94 -4.40
CA GLU A 36 -12.37 -3.78 -3.67
C GLU A 36 -12.19 -3.89 -2.16
N ASP A 37 -12.25 -5.10 -1.64
CA ASP A 37 -12.15 -5.30 -0.20
C ASP A 37 -10.73 -5.51 0.30
N ALA A 38 -9.74 -5.36 -0.56
CA ALA A 38 -8.35 -5.53 -0.14
C ALA A 38 -7.95 -4.42 0.82
N THR A 39 -7.31 -4.80 1.92
CA THR A 39 -6.77 -3.85 2.86
C THR A 39 -5.42 -3.34 2.37
N ILE A 40 -4.89 -2.32 3.05
CA ILE A 40 -3.55 -1.84 2.72
C ILE A 40 -2.54 -2.98 2.84
N LEU A 41 -2.67 -3.79 3.88
CA LEU A 41 -1.76 -4.93 4.07
C LEU A 41 -1.85 -5.90 2.90
N ASP A 42 -3.08 -6.21 2.46
CA ASP A 42 -3.26 -7.08 1.30
C ASP A 42 -2.56 -6.52 0.07
N LEU A 43 -2.68 -5.21 -0.14
CA LEU A 43 -2.08 -4.57 -1.30
C LEU A 43 -0.56 -4.57 -1.22
N ILE A 44 -0.01 -4.41 -0.02
CA ILE A 44 1.43 -4.50 0.19
C ILE A 44 1.91 -5.89 -0.21
N ARG A 45 1.19 -6.92 0.19
CA ARG A 45 1.55 -8.30 -0.16
C ARG A 45 1.43 -8.54 -1.65
N MET A 46 0.38 -8.01 -2.26
CA MET A 46 0.18 -8.18 -3.70
C MET A 46 1.29 -7.49 -4.49
N ALA A 47 1.83 -6.41 -3.96
CA ALA A 47 2.94 -5.71 -4.59
C ALA A 47 4.29 -6.35 -4.28
N GLU A 48 4.28 -7.40 -3.47
CA GLU A 48 5.50 -8.11 -3.08
C GLU A 48 6.48 -7.20 -2.35
N LEU A 49 5.94 -6.30 -1.55
CA LEU A 49 6.74 -5.42 -0.74
C LEU A 49 6.96 -6.04 0.64
N PRO A 50 8.00 -5.62 1.34
CA PRO A 50 8.31 -6.22 2.66
C PRO A 50 7.35 -5.72 3.73
N GLU A 51 6.25 -6.43 3.91
CA GLU A 51 5.19 -6.00 4.82
C GLU A 51 5.66 -5.78 6.25
N VAL A 52 6.68 -6.53 6.66
CA VAL A 52 7.17 -6.40 8.04
C VAL A 52 7.85 -5.07 8.29
N GLU A 53 8.20 -4.34 7.24
CA GLU A 53 8.87 -3.06 7.37
C GLU A 53 7.89 -1.90 7.57
N PHE A 54 6.61 -2.12 7.35
CA PHE A 54 5.62 -1.05 7.41
C PHE A 54 4.69 -1.25 8.59
N GLY A 55 4.49 -0.20 9.37
CA GLY A 55 3.63 -0.28 10.54
C GLY A 55 2.36 0.54 10.39
N ILE A 56 2.42 1.57 9.57
CA ILE A 56 1.30 2.48 9.46
C ILE A 56 1.36 3.15 8.10
N ALA A 57 0.24 3.71 7.69
CA ALA A 57 0.15 4.42 6.42
C ALA A 57 -0.52 5.76 6.62
N ALA A 58 -0.44 6.62 5.61
CA ALA A 58 -1.15 7.89 5.62
C ALA A 58 -1.85 8.07 4.28
N ILE A 59 -3.07 8.56 4.36
CA ILE A 59 -3.87 8.87 3.17
C ILE A 59 -4.36 10.30 3.35
N ASN A 60 -3.97 11.18 2.41
CA ASN A 60 -4.31 12.60 2.49
C ASN A 60 -3.87 13.22 3.83
N GLY A 61 -2.71 12.77 4.32
CA GLY A 61 -2.17 13.30 5.56
C GLY A 61 -2.75 12.68 6.81
N GLU A 62 -3.74 11.78 6.67
CA GLU A 62 -4.35 11.13 7.82
C GLU A 62 -3.80 9.75 8.01
N ARG A 63 -3.48 9.45 9.25
CA ARG A 63 -2.90 8.16 9.60
C ARG A 63 -3.93 7.05 9.53
N GLU A 64 -3.53 5.92 8.93
CA GLU A 64 -4.40 4.76 8.84
C GLU A 64 -3.62 3.51 9.18
N TYR A 65 -4.30 2.57 9.82
CA TYR A 65 -3.70 1.27 10.08
C TYR A 65 -3.70 0.45 8.79
N LEU A 66 -2.83 -0.54 8.73
CA LEU A 66 -2.73 -1.37 7.54
C LEU A 66 -3.98 -2.22 7.30
N SER A 67 -4.84 -2.33 8.31
CA SER A 67 -6.11 -3.03 8.16
C SER A 67 -7.19 -2.19 7.47
N TYR A 68 -6.90 -0.93 7.20
CA TYR A 68 -7.85 -0.06 6.51
C TYR A 68 -8.04 -0.52 5.07
N THR A 69 -9.27 -0.44 4.59
CA THR A 69 -9.60 -0.80 3.20
C THR A 69 -9.65 0.47 2.36
N PRO A 70 -8.62 0.74 1.57
CA PRO A 70 -8.60 1.97 0.78
C PRO A 70 -9.56 1.90 -0.39
N LYS A 71 -9.89 3.06 -0.93
CA LYS A 71 -10.80 3.19 -2.06
C LYS A 71 -10.01 3.36 -3.33
N ASP A 72 -10.67 3.07 -4.45
CA ASP A 72 -10.08 3.25 -5.76
C ASP A 72 -9.52 4.66 -5.91
N GLY A 73 -8.33 4.74 -6.45
CA GLY A 73 -7.69 6.02 -6.74
C GLY A 73 -6.92 6.64 -5.61
N GLN A 74 -6.98 6.07 -4.41
CA GLN A 74 -6.28 6.68 -3.29
C GLN A 74 -4.77 6.46 -3.38
N VAL A 75 -4.03 7.44 -2.87
CA VAL A 75 -2.58 7.38 -2.77
C VAL A 75 -2.26 7.10 -1.31
N ILE A 76 -1.55 6.04 -1.08
CA ILE A 76 -1.26 5.55 0.27
C ILE A 76 0.24 5.70 0.52
N GLU A 77 0.59 6.51 1.50
CA GLU A 77 1.99 6.68 1.89
C GLU A 77 2.32 5.65 2.96
N LEU A 78 3.25 4.78 2.67
CA LEU A 78 3.67 3.75 3.62
C LEU A 78 4.79 4.29 4.47
N HIS A 79 4.69 4.07 5.77
CA HIS A 79 5.70 4.54 6.72
C HIS A 79 6.38 3.36 7.38
N PRO A 80 7.70 3.38 7.46
CA PRO A 80 8.42 2.27 8.07
C PRO A 80 8.20 2.23 9.57
N ILE A 81 8.35 1.03 10.11
CA ILE A 81 8.35 0.87 11.55
C ILE A 81 9.67 1.43 12.05
N LEU A 82 9.58 2.41 12.92
CA LEU A 82 10.78 2.97 13.53
C LEU A 82 11.06 2.18 14.79
N MET A 83 12.03 1.32 14.68
CA MET A 83 12.49 0.62 15.87
C MET A 83 13.32 1.58 16.66
N GLY A 84 12.75 2.04 17.72
CA GLY A 84 13.41 3.02 18.54
C GLY A 84 14.73 2.49 19.03
N GLY A 85 15.68 3.19 18.87
CA GLY A 85 16.91 2.66 19.31
C GLY A 85 18.05 3.23 19.10
#